data_7ff18ecff3934883fe4674493a19b61f
#
_entry.id   7ff18ecff3934883fe4674493a19b61f
#
_cell.length_a   1.000
_cell.length_b   1.000
_cell.length_c   1.000
_cell.angle_alpha   90.00
_cell.angle_beta   90.00
_cell.angle_gamma   90.00
#
_symmetry.space_group_name_H-M   'P 1'
#
loop_
_entity.id
_entity.type
_entity.pdbx_description
1 polymer ?
#
loop_
_entity_poly.entity_id
_entity_poly.type
_entity_poly.pdbx_seq_one_letter_code
_entity_poly.pdbx_strand_id
1 'polypeptide(L)'
;MNIFDLKDLSEREEIVKILAQNENVKIEKIISTGQTTDWQESGQNEFVILVQGEAEIEYFENTNLEKNENIIRDKKNTNNKKLQLSKGDTVLINKGERHRVSYTSKNPSCIWICIFFD
;
A
#
# COMPACT_ATOMS: atom_id res chain seq x y z
N MET A 1 -9.10 14.22 16.16
CA MET A 1 -9.37 13.99 14.75
C MET A 1 -10.00 12.62 14.57
N ASN A 2 -10.96 12.53 13.70
CA ASN A 2 -11.61 11.24 13.44
C ASN A 2 -11.12 10.72 12.11
N ILE A 3 -10.58 9.49 12.07
CA ILE A 3 -10.01 8.97 10.87
C ILE A 3 -11.04 8.71 9.79
N PHE A 4 -12.32 8.67 10.13
CA PHE A 4 -13.35 8.45 9.13
C PHE A 4 -13.85 9.77 8.51
N ASP A 5 -13.25 10.89 8.88
CA ASP A 5 -13.65 12.16 8.33
C ASP A 5 -13.18 12.27 6.89
N LEU A 6 -14.09 12.51 5.97
CA LEU A 6 -13.80 12.58 4.55
C LEU A 6 -13.96 14.00 3.99
N LYS A 7 -13.90 15.03 4.83
CA LYS A 7 -14.09 16.35 4.36
C LYS A 7 -13.20 16.73 3.23
N ASP A 8 -11.98 16.21 3.16
CA ASP A 8 -11.05 16.61 2.14
C ASP A 8 -11.03 15.67 0.95
N LEU A 9 -12.03 14.80 0.84
CA LEU A 9 -12.07 13.84 -0.22
C LEU A 9 -11.99 14.51 -1.58
N SER A 10 -11.23 13.92 -2.50
CA SER A 10 -11.07 14.43 -3.84
C SER A 10 -11.14 13.27 -4.82
N GLU A 11 -11.80 13.47 -5.95
CA GLU A 11 -11.83 12.45 -6.96
C GLU A 11 -10.65 12.61 -7.89
N ARG A 12 -9.87 13.67 -7.76
CA ARG A 12 -8.76 13.90 -8.64
C ARG A 12 -7.47 13.34 -8.12
N GLU A 13 -7.27 13.36 -6.84
CA GLU A 13 -6.00 12.91 -6.29
C GLU A 13 -6.19 12.35 -4.91
N GLU A 14 -5.25 11.59 -4.46
CA GLU A 14 -5.27 11.08 -3.12
C GLU A 14 -5.01 12.21 -2.17
N ILE A 15 -5.60 12.15 -0.98
CA ILE A 15 -5.36 13.14 0.04
C ILE A 15 -4.52 12.48 1.12
N VAL A 16 -3.36 13.05 1.39
CA VAL A 16 -2.43 12.50 2.37
C VAL A 16 -2.28 13.45 3.53
N LYS A 17 -2.42 12.95 4.74
CA LYS A 17 -2.29 13.76 5.92
C LYS A 17 -1.41 13.07 6.92
N ILE A 18 -0.40 13.76 7.42
CA ILE A 18 0.47 13.19 8.44
C ILE A 18 -0.23 13.33 9.77
N LEU A 19 -0.46 12.23 10.44
CA LEU A 19 -1.12 12.24 11.73
C LEU A 19 -0.14 12.40 12.87
N ALA A 20 1.02 11.81 12.75
CA ALA A 20 2.03 11.89 13.79
C ALA A 20 3.39 11.54 13.18
N GLN A 21 4.43 12.08 13.70
CA GLN A 21 5.74 11.82 13.17
C GLN A 21 6.85 12.13 14.17
N ASN A 22 7.86 11.30 14.18
CA ASN A 22 9.09 11.62 14.93
C ASN A 22 10.24 11.10 14.09
N GLU A 23 11.44 11.00 14.62
CA GLU A 23 12.58 10.60 13.86
C GLU A 23 12.47 9.19 13.35
N ASN A 24 11.74 8.34 14.02
CA ASN A 24 11.71 6.90 13.68
C ASN A 24 10.41 6.41 13.05
N VAL A 25 9.35 7.15 13.21
CA VAL A 25 8.02 6.68 12.77
C VAL A 25 7.24 7.81 12.15
N LYS A 26 6.54 7.53 11.08
CA LYS A 26 5.60 8.48 10.49
C LYS A 26 4.28 7.76 10.29
N ILE A 27 3.19 8.37 10.69
CA ILE A 27 1.86 7.80 10.53
C ILE A 27 1.06 8.71 9.65
N GLU A 28 0.54 8.18 8.54
CA GLU A 28 -0.25 8.95 7.60
C GLU A 28 -1.64 8.40 7.45
N LYS A 29 -2.60 9.28 7.22
CA LYS A 29 -3.92 8.89 6.78
C LYS A 29 -3.97 9.23 5.31
N ILE A 30 -4.42 8.32 4.47
CA ILE A 30 -4.56 8.55 3.04
C ILE A 30 -6.00 8.25 2.66
N ILE A 31 -6.60 9.13 1.88
CA ILE A 31 -7.93 8.90 1.34
C ILE A 31 -7.78 8.72 -0.16
N SER A 32 -8.24 7.60 -0.68
CA SER A 32 -8.20 7.32 -2.10
C SER A 32 -9.61 7.16 -2.61
N THR A 33 -9.91 7.74 -3.76
CA THR A 33 -11.24 7.66 -4.33
C THR A 33 -11.07 7.22 -5.78
N GLY A 34 -10.72 5.97 -5.94
CA GLY A 34 -10.50 5.39 -7.27
C GLY A 34 -9.10 5.55 -7.82
N GLN A 35 -8.20 6.26 -7.11
CA GLN A 35 -6.86 6.47 -7.61
C GLN A 35 -5.99 5.22 -7.48
N THR A 36 -5.01 5.11 -8.35
CA THR A 36 -4.02 4.03 -8.28
C THR A 36 -2.65 4.66 -8.30
N THR A 37 -1.63 3.88 -8.03
CA THR A 37 -0.27 4.40 -8.00
C THR A 37 0.59 3.67 -9.02
N ASP A 38 1.71 4.28 -9.36
CA ASP A 38 2.70 3.60 -10.18
C ASP A 38 3.50 2.68 -9.28
N TRP A 39 4.34 1.87 -9.86
CA TRP A 39 5.21 1.01 -9.09
C TRP A 39 6.18 1.85 -8.29
N GLN A 40 6.39 1.46 -7.06
CA GLN A 40 7.25 2.19 -6.16
C GLN A 40 7.96 1.25 -5.20
N GLU A 41 9.06 1.68 -4.64
CA GLU A 41 9.78 0.94 -3.64
C GLU A 41 9.79 1.77 -2.40
N SER A 42 9.49 1.16 -1.28
CA SER A 42 9.43 1.91 -0.04
C SER A 42 10.83 2.05 0.53
N GLY A 43 11.16 3.24 0.97
CA GLY A 43 12.45 3.46 1.62
C GLY A 43 12.46 3.06 3.07
N GLN A 44 11.32 2.63 3.59
CA GLN A 44 11.17 2.20 4.97
C GLN A 44 10.19 1.05 4.98
N ASN A 45 10.05 0.38 6.08
CA ASN A 45 8.99 -0.60 6.25
C ASN A 45 7.68 0.18 6.36
N GLU A 46 6.62 -0.39 5.84
CA GLU A 46 5.33 0.30 5.83
C GLU A 46 4.25 -0.66 6.28
N PHE A 47 3.61 -0.38 7.39
CA PHE A 47 2.50 -1.20 7.85
C PHE A 47 1.23 -0.49 7.43
N VAL A 48 0.41 -1.14 6.66
CA VAL A 48 -0.76 -0.52 6.05
C VAL A 48 -2.02 -1.14 6.59
N ILE A 49 -2.98 -0.31 6.96
CA ILE A 49 -4.28 -0.77 7.42
C ILE A 49 -5.32 -0.14 6.49
N LEU A 50 -6.14 -0.95 5.85
CA LEU A 50 -7.25 -0.42 5.09
C LEU A 50 -8.43 -0.31 6.05
N VAL A 51 -8.75 0.91 6.45
CA VAL A 51 -9.78 1.14 7.46
C VAL A 51 -11.18 1.13 6.85
N GLN A 52 -11.28 1.52 5.59
CA GLN A 52 -12.56 1.58 4.89
C GLN A 52 -12.32 1.38 3.41
N GLY A 53 -13.26 0.80 2.71
CA GLY A 53 -13.20 0.61 1.27
C GLY A 53 -12.64 -0.73 0.88
N GLU A 54 -12.35 -0.87 -0.41
CA GLU A 54 -11.77 -2.08 -0.95
C GLU A 54 -10.64 -1.68 -1.88
N ALA A 55 -9.58 -2.43 -1.90
CA ALA A 55 -8.39 -2.07 -2.68
C ALA A 55 -7.62 -3.31 -3.10
N GLU A 56 -6.71 -3.12 -4.04
CA GLU A 56 -5.85 -4.20 -4.46
C GLU A 56 -4.42 -3.65 -4.45
N ILE A 57 -3.50 -4.41 -3.89
CA ILE A 57 -2.09 -4.08 -3.93
C ILE A 57 -1.42 -5.16 -4.76
N GLU A 58 -0.61 -4.72 -5.70
CA GLU A 58 0.12 -5.64 -6.54
C GLU A 58 1.60 -5.51 -6.15
N TYR A 59 2.31 -6.62 -6.03
CA TYR A 59 3.71 -6.57 -5.63
C TYR A 59 4.50 -7.68 -6.30
N PHE A 60 5.81 -7.48 -6.37
CA PHE A 60 6.66 -8.52 -6.87
C PHE A 60 7.05 -9.31 -5.65
N GLU A 61 6.87 -10.60 -5.76
CA GLU A 61 7.19 -11.41 -4.65
C GLU A 61 8.68 -11.45 -4.57
N ASN A 62 9.21 -10.86 -3.56
CA ASN A 62 10.60 -10.82 -3.42
C ASN A 62 10.98 -12.02 -2.66
N THR A 63 11.06 -13.11 -3.30
CA THR A 63 11.23 -14.29 -2.59
C THR A 63 12.63 -14.65 -2.46
N ASN A 64 12.88 -15.50 -1.63
CA ASN A 64 14.18 -15.96 -1.47
C ASN A 64 14.51 -16.88 -2.54
N LEU A 65 13.62 -17.06 -3.39
CA LEU A 65 13.85 -17.89 -4.43
C LEU A 65 14.94 -17.47 -5.20
N GLU A 66 15.22 -16.28 -5.17
CA GLU A 66 16.25 -15.84 -5.90
C GLU A 66 17.46 -16.48 -5.52
N LYS A 67 17.51 -16.96 -4.37
CA LYS A 67 18.66 -17.55 -3.97
C LYS A 67 18.76 -18.82 -4.59
N ASN A 68 17.73 -19.32 -5.10
CA ASN A 68 17.75 -20.56 -5.64
C ASN A 68 17.93 -20.38 -7.04
N GLU A 69 19.06 -20.19 -7.42
CA GLU A 69 19.31 -19.92 -8.74
C GLU A 69 18.94 -20.88 -9.68
N ASN A 70 18.74 -21.98 -9.31
CA ASN A 70 18.41 -22.93 -10.29
C ASN A 70 17.14 -22.68 -10.83
N ILE A 71 16.47 -21.95 -10.17
CA ILE A 71 15.24 -21.74 -10.57
C ILE A 71 15.18 -20.92 -11.60
N ILE A 72 15.30 -20.98 -12.28
CA ILE A 72 15.15 -20.20 -13.16
C ILE A 72 14.65 -19.29 -13.59
N ARG A 73 14.79 -18.98 -13.85
CA ARG A 73 14.57 -18.02 -14.22
C ARG A 73 13.81 -17.78 -15.24
N ASP A 74 12.77 -18.09 -15.26
CA ASP A 74 11.89 -17.89 -16.23
C ASP A 74 11.50 -16.52 -16.05
N LYS A 75 11.99 -15.67 -16.73
CA LYS A 75 11.66 -14.40 -16.62
C LYS A 75 10.30 -14.10 -16.86
N LYS A 76 9.64 -14.88 -17.52
CA LYS A 76 8.32 -14.63 -17.83
C LYS A 76 7.55 -14.76 -16.63
N ASN A 77 8.01 -15.46 -15.71
CA ASN A 77 7.30 -15.72 -14.60
C ASN A 77 7.58 -14.66 -13.68
N THR A 78 7.00 -13.54 -13.78
CA THR A 78 7.35 -12.45 -13.01
C THR A 78 6.98 -12.56 -11.60
N ASN A 79 6.21 -13.41 -11.22
CA ASN A 79 5.84 -13.51 -9.84
C ASN A 79 5.16 -12.30 -9.26
N ASN A 80 4.42 -11.62 -10.06
CA ASN A 80 3.61 -10.55 -9.52
C ASN A 80 2.47 -11.16 -8.77
N LYS A 81 2.21 -10.67 -7.59
CA LYS A 81 1.12 -11.14 -6.77
C LYS A 81 0.15 -10.02 -6.57
N LYS A 82 -1.12 -10.34 -6.45
CA LYS A 82 -2.15 -9.36 -6.19
C LYS A 82 -2.83 -9.72 -4.90
N LEU A 83 -2.95 -8.73 -4.04
CA LEU A 83 -3.57 -8.93 -2.74
C LEU A 83 -4.82 -8.09 -2.69
N GLN A 84 -5.97 -8.72 -2.48
CA GLN A 84 -7.22 -7.99 -2.36
C GLN A 84 -7.41 -7.62 -0.90
N LEU A 85 -7.71 -6.36 -0.64
CA LEU A 85 -7.90 -5.88 0.72
C LEU A 85 -9.32 -5.41 0.91
N SER A 86 -9.89 -5.74 2.04
CA SER A 86 -11.18 -5.26 2.46
C SER A 86 -11.02 -4.53 3.77
N LYS A 87 -12.10 -3.91 4.22
CA LYS A 87 -12.10 -3.16 5.45
C LYS A 87 -11.47 -3.95 6.58
N GLY A 88 -10.50 -3.38 7.24
CA GLY A 88 -9.83 -3.99 8.37
C GLY A 88 -8.61 -4.82 8.03
N ASP A 89 -8.34 -5.03 6.75
CA ASP A 89 -7.19 -5.83 6.38
C ASP A 89 -5.91 -5.03 6.53
N THR A 90 -4.83 -5.72 6.83
CA THR A 90 -3.53 -5.10 7.02
C THR A 90 -2.49 -5.79 6.16
N VAL A 91 -1.44 -5.08 5.83
CA VAL A 91 -0.35 -5.67 5.10
C VAL A 91 0.95 -4.98 5.50
N LEU A 92 2.01 -5.74 5.64
CA LEU A 92 3.31 -5.18 5.91
C LEU A 92 4.10 -5.21 4.60
N ILE A 93 4.58 -4.05 4.18
CA ILE A 93 5.41 -3.94 3.00
C ILE A 93 6.80 -3.64 3.51
N ASN A 94 7.71 -4.56 3.28
CA ASN A 94 9.05 -4.39 3.80
C ASN A 94 9.85 -3.40 2.96
N LYS A 95 10.81 -2.77 3.60
CA LYS A 95 11.66 -1.82 2.94
C LYS A 95 12.23 -2.44 1.68
N GLY A 96 12.16 -1.73 0.59
CA GLY A 96 12.68 -2.18 -0.70
C GLY A 96 11.74 -3.02 -1.53
N GLU A 97 10.62 -3.44 -0.99
CA GLU A 97 9.70 -4.23 -1.77
C GLU A 97 9.01 -3.36 -2.80
N ARG A 98 8.93 -3.84 -4.02
CA ARG A 98 8.32 -3.08 -5.09
C ARG A 98 6.84 -3.40 -5.15
N HIS A 99 6.04 -2.39 -5.13
CA HIS A 99 4.59 -2.57 -5.05
C HIS A 99 3.84 -1.41 -5.66
N ARG A 100 2.55 -1.57 -5.84
CA ARG A 100 1.69 -0.47 -6.24
C ARG A 100 0.26 -0.74 -5.80
N VAL A 101 -0.54 0.30 -5.72
CA VAL A 101 -1.96 0.16 -5.46
C VAL A 101 -2.60 0.10 -6.83
N SER A 102 -3.17 -1.02 -7.20
CA SER A 102 -3.72 -1.22 -8.53
C SER A 102 -5.22 -1.02 -8.59
N TYR A 103 -5.88 -0.87 -7.45
CA TYR A 103 -7.31 -0.58 -7.41
C TYR A 103 -7.69 0.04 -6.09
N THR A 104 -8.54 1.07 -6.11
CA THR A 104 -9.17 1.57 -4.89
C THR A 104 -10.63 1.83 -5.21
N SER A 105 -11.50 1.60 -4.24
CA SER A 105 -12.93 1.81 -4.45
C SER A 105 -13.25 3.29 -4.36
N LYS A 106 -14.36 3.69 -5.00
CA LYS A 106 -14.80 5.06 -4.95
C LYS A 106 -15.96 5.22 -3.99
N ASN A 107 -16.73 4.20 -3.84
CA ASN A 107 -17.94 4.27 -3.04
C ASN A 107 -18.12 2.97 -2.29
N PRO A 108 -17.60 2.91 -1.10
CA PRO A 108 -17.02 4.00 -0.35
C PRO A 108 -15.57 4.26 -0.77
N SER A 109 -15.08 5.43 -0.45
CA SER A 109 -13.69 5.76 -0.67
C SER A 109 -12.83 4.94 0.25
N CYS A 110 -11.59 4.77 -0.08
CA CYS A 110 -10.67 4.04 0.77
C CYS A 110 -10.04 4.98 1.77
N ILE A 111 -9.97 4.55 3.01
CA ILE A 111 -9.23 5.24 4.05
C ILE A 111 -8.13 4.30 4.49
N TRP A 112 -6.91 4.77 4.39
CA TRP A 112 -5.74 3.99 4.75
C TRP A 112 -5.03 4.64 5.93
N ILE A 113 -4.49 3.82 6.79
CA ILE A 113 -3.56 4.30 7.81
C ILE A 113 -2.25 3.59 7.50
N CYS A 114 -1.22 4.37 7.24
CA CYS A 114 0.08 3.84 6.87
C CYS A 114 1.11 4.25 7.90
N ILE A 115 1.83 3.29 8.44
CA ILE A 115 2.82 3.53 9.46
C ILE A 115 4.18 3.19 8.87
N PHE A 116 5.03 4.20 8.73
CA PHE A 116 6.36 4.02 8.16
C PHE A 116 7.37 3.96 9.30
N PHE A 117 8.25 2.99 9.26
CA PHE A 117 9.24 2.83 10.33
C PHE A 117 10.47 2.08 9.80
N ASP A 118 11.55 2.13 10.53
CA ASP A 118 12.78 1.44 10.10
C ASP A 118 12.92 0.05 10.69
#